data_3e30be033903bddc1676bf825635dd9b
#
_entry.id   3e30be033903bddc1676bf825635dd9b
#
_cell.length_a   1.000
_cell.length_b   1.000
_cell.length_c   1.000
_cell.angle_alpha   90.00
_cell.angle_beta   90.00
_cell.angle_gamma   90.00
#
_symmetry.space_group_name_H-M   'P 1'
#
loop_
_entity.id
_entity.type
_entity.pdbx_description
1 polymer ?
#
loop_
_entity_poly.entity_id
_entity_poly.type
_entity_poly.pdbx_seq_one_letter_code
_entity_poly.pdbx_strand_id
1 'polypeptide(L)'
;FKSPFNRSNLFYEIRPKHNAEHDIIRFIKQRAGKSGIIYCLSRKKVEELAELLLANGIKALAYHAGMDAQTRANNQDDFLMERVDVIVATIAFGMGIDKPDVRYVIHYDIPKSLEGYYQETGRAGRDGGEGHCLTFYSYKDIQKLEKFMQGKPVAEQEIGKLLLLETVSYAESSMCRRKTLLHYFGEEYGESNCGCCDNCVNPKPKVDAK
;
A
#
# COMPACT_ATOMS: atom_id res chain seq x y z
N PHE A 1 20.43 16.61 9.46
CA PHE A 1 20.50 15.19 9.06
C PHE A 1 19.23 14.84 8.32
N LYS A 2 19.27 14.70 6.98
CA LYS A 2 18.18 14.08 6.23
C LYS A 2 18.31 12.56 6.48
N SER A 3 17.32 11.96 7.11
CA SER A 3 17.21 10.51 7.12
C SER A 3 17.05 10.03 5.67
N PRO A 4 17.81 9.05 5.22
CA PRO A 4 17.70 8.57 3.84
C PRO A 4 16.31 7.97 3.63
N PHE A 5 15.72 8.23 2.44
CA PHE A 5 14.44 7.64 2.06
C PHE A 5 14.54 6.12 1.82
N ASN A 6 15.74 5.60 1.68
CA ASN A 6 15.95 4.18 1.40
C ASN A 6 15.63 3.31 2.62
N ARG A 7 14.59 2.51 2.50
CA ARG A 7 14.15 1.50 3.45
C ARG A 7 14.54 0.11 2.92
N SER A 8 15.79 -0.29 3.13
CA SER A 8 16.36 -1.53 2.58
C SER A 8 15.67 -2.81 3.04
N ASN A 9 14.99 -2.76 4.17
CA ASN A 9 14.25 -3.88 4.76
C ASN A 9 12.84 -4.09 4.16
N LEU A 10 12.40 -3.22 3.23
CA LEU A 10 11.09 -3.33 2.58
C LEU A 10 11.19 -4.01 1.21
N PHE A 11 10.34 -4.98 0.98
CA PHE A 11 10.13 -5.60 -0.33
C PHE A 11 8.93 -4.95 -1.01
N TYR A 12 9.13 -4.42 -2.22
CA TYR A 12 8.07 -3.78 -3.00
C TYR A 12 7.57 -4.71 -4.10
N GLU A 13 6.26 -4.92 -4.16
CA GLU A 13 5.62 -5.78 -5.15
C GLU A 13 4.32 -5.15 -5.67
N ILE A 14 4.11 -5.23 -6.97
CA ILE A 14 2.85 -4.84 -7.62
C ILE A 14 2.31 -6.02 -8.42
N ARG A 15 1.05 -6.37 -8.15
CA ARG A 15 0.33 -7.45 -8.84
C ARG A 15 -0.85 -6.90 -9.65
N PRO A 16 -1.18 -7.55 -10.78
CA PRO A 16 -2.46 -7.29 -11.44
C PRO A 16 -3.63 -7.56 -10.48
N LYS A 17 -4.65 -6.69 -10.53
CA LYS A 17 -5.84 -6.82 -9.68
C LYS A 17 -6.85 -7.79 -10.30
N HIS A 18 -6.49 -9.06 -10.31
CA HIS A 18 -7.37 -10.17 -10.67
C HIS A 18 -7.62 -10.99 -9.41
N ASN A 19 -8.88 -11.08 -8.96
CA ASN A 19 -9.23 -11.84 -7.76
C ASN A 19 -8.38 -11.44 -6.52
N ALA A 20 -8.25 -10.14 -6.29
CA ALA A 20 -7.37 -9.58 -5.26
C ALA A 20 -7.73 -10.06 -3.85
N GLU A 21 -9.01 -10.25 -3.54
CA GLU A 21 -9.48 -10.74 -2.24
C GLU A 21 -8.92 -12.12 -1.93
N HIS A 22 -8.94 -13.03 -2.89
CA HIS A 22 -8.39 -14.38 -2.75
C HIS A 22 -6.87 -14.32 -2.54
N ASP A 23 -6.18 -13.49 -3.30
CA ASP A 23 -4.73 -13.31 -3.18
C ASP A 23 -4.34 -12.72 -1.81
N ILE A 24 -5.11 -11.78 -1.31
CA ILE A 24 -4.92 -11.19 0.03
C ILE A 24 -5.09 -12.25 1.12
N ILE A 25 -6.16 -13.02 1.07
CA ILE A 25 -6.42 -14.08 2.05
C ILE A 25 -5.26 -15.08 2.07
N ARG A 26 -4.83 -15.54 0.90
CA ARG A 26 -3.71 -16.47 0.77
C ARG A 26 -2.40 -15.87 1.27
N PHE A 27 -2.12 -14.62 0.94
CA PHE A 27 -0.94 -13.88 1.40
C PHE A 27 -0.88 -13.78 2.92
N ILE A 28 -1.99 -13.43 3.56
CA ILE A 28 -2.08 -13.29 5.02
C ILE A 28 -1.97 -14.65 5.71
N LYS A 29 -2.62 -15.68 5.19
CA LYS A 29 -2.54 -17.05 5.76
C LYS A 29 -1.11 -17.61 5.74
N GLN A 30 -0.31 -17.26 4.74
CA GLN A 30 1.12 -17.62 4.71
C GLN A 30 1.94 -16.85 5.77
N ARG A 31 1.37 -15.81 6.35
CA ARG A 31 1.97 -14.93 7.37
C ARG A 31 1.13 -14.88 8.65
N ALA A 32 0.53 -16.02 8.99
CA ALA A 32 -0.35 -16.12 10.16
C ALA A 32 0.32 -15.59 11.43
N GLY A 33 -0.41 -14.82 12.21
CA GLY A 33 0.08 -14.17 13.44
C GLY A 33 0.97 -12.94 13.21
N LYS A 34 1.20 -12.53 11.96
CA LYS A 34 1.93 -11.30 11.66
C LYS A 34 0.97 -10.12 11.51
N SER A 35 1.39 -8.95 11.98
CA SER A 35 0.62 -7.71 11.87
C SER A 35 0.71 -7.11 10.48
N GLY A 36 -0.42 -6.64 9.96
CA GLY A 36 -0.50 -5.98 8.67
C GLY A 36 -1.59 -4.93 8.56
N ILE A 37 -1.41 -4.04 7.60
CA ILE A 37 -2.36 -2.98 7.27
C ILE A 37 -2.79 -3.15 5.81
N ILE A 38 -4.09 -3.02 5.54
CA ILE A 38 -4.64 -3.04 4.18
C ILE A 38 -5.34 -1.71 3.92
N TYR A 39 -4.92 -1.00 2.88
CA TYR A 39 -5.53 0.26 2.45
C TYR A 39 -6.50 0.05 1.30
N CYS A 40 -7.70 0.63 1.43
CA CYS A 40 -8.72 0.69 0.39
C CYS A 40 -9.16 2.13 0.15
N LEU A 41 -9.65 2.44 -1.05
CA LEU A 41 -10.15 3.78 -1.40
C LEU A 41 -11.50 4.10 -0.73
N SER A 42 -12.40 3.13 -0.62
CA SER A 42 -13.76 3.37 -0.14
C SER A 42 -14.01 2.73 1.22
N ARG A 43 -14.83 3.41 2.03
CA ARG A 43 -15.31 2.90 3.33
C ARG A 43 -16.04 1.57 3.19
N LYS A 44 -16.88 1.46 2.16
CA LYS A 44 -17.63 0.23 1.87
C LYS A 44 -16.67 -0.95 1.62
N LYS A 45 -15.63 -0.75 0.81
CA LYS A 45 -14.66 -1.82 0.55
C LYS A 45 -13.86 -2.20 1.81
N VAL A 46 -13.55 -1.24 2.67
CA VAL A 46 -12.91 -1.50 3.97
C VAL A 46 -13.75 -2.45 4.81
N GLU A 47 -15.05 -2.17 4.95
CA GLU A 47 -15.96 -3.01 5.72
C GLU A 47 -16.14 -4.41 5.10
N GLU A 48 -16.42 -4.47 3.79
CA GLU A 48 -16.56 -5.74 3.06
C GLU A 48 -15.31 -6.63 3.18
N LEU A 49 -14.12 -6.04 3.05
CA LEU A 49 -12.87 -6.79 3.12
C LEU A 49 -12.56 -7.25 4.55
N ALA A 50 -12.82 -6.42 5.55
CA ALA A 50 -12.65 -6.81 6.95
C ALA A 50 -13.57 -7.99 7.32
N GLU A 51 -14.84 -7.95 6.91
CA GLU A 51 -15.79 -9.05 7.09
C GLU A 51 -15.35 -10.32 6.37
N LEU A 52 -14.88 -10.20 5.13
CA LEU A 52 -14.38 -11.33 4.35
C LEU A 52 -13.17 -11.99 5.01
N LEU A 53 -12.25 -11.20 5.56
CA LEU A 53 -11.09 -11.72 6.29
C LEU A 53 -11.51 -12.47 7.55
N LEU A 54 -12.45 -11.91 8.33
CA LEU A 54 -13.01 -12.57 9.51
C LEU A 54 -13.69 -13.89 9.15
N ALA A 55 -14.48 -13.93 8.07
CA ALA A 55 -15.12 -15.15 7.58
C ALA A 55 -14.11 -16.23 7.16
N ASN A 56 -12.87 -15.85 6.85
CA ASN A 56 -11.78 -16.76 6.51
C ASN A 56 -10.84 -17.05 7.69
N GLY A 57 -11.22 -16.71 8.91
CA GLY A 57 -10.47 -17.00 10.13
C GLY A 57 -9.29 -16.07 10.38
N ILE A 58 -9.25 -14.90 9.73
CA ILE A 58 -8.24 -13.87 9.94
C ILE A 58 -8.81 -12.80 10.86
N LYS A 59 -8.14 -12.54 11.98
CA LYS A 59 -8.53 -11.49 12.94
C LYS A 59 -8.27 -10.12 12.32
N ALA A 60 -9.31 -9.50 11.79
CA ALA A 60 -9.25 -8.20 11.12
C ALA A 60 -10.33 -7.25 11.65
N LEU A 61 -10.00 -5.95 11.68
CA LEU A 61 -10.93 -4.87 12.01
C LEU A 61 -10.89 -3.78 10.94
N ALA A 62 -12.03 -3.11 10.77
CA ALA A 62 -12.17 -1.95 9.89
C ALA A 62 -11.76 -0.65 10.60
N TYR A 63 -11.26 0.32 9.83
CA TYR A 63 -10.97 1.67 10.31
C TYR A 63 -11.19 2.70 9.20
N HIS A 64 -12.16 3.59 9.39
CA HIS A 64 -12.37 4.71 8.47
C HIS A 64 -13.09 5.88 9.18
N ALA A 65 -13.03 7.06 8.60
CA ALA A 65 -13.57 8.29 9.18
C ALA A 65 -15.10 8.31 9.35
N GLY A 66 -15.83 7.39 8.71
CA GLY A 66 -17.29 7.25 8.88
C GLY A 66 -17.71 6.50 10.14
N MET A 67 -16.78 5.84 10.82
CA MET A 67 -17.03 5.17 12.10
C MET A 67 -17.06 6.19 13.25
N ASP A 68 -17.79 5.91 14.32
CA ASP A 68 -17.73 6.74 15.51
C ASP A 68 -16.33 6.73 16.16
N ALA A 69 -16.01 7.79 16.89
CA ALA A 69 -14.67 7.99 17.45
C ALA A 69 -14.27 6.89 18.45
N GLN A 70 -15.24 6.38 19.23
CA GLN A 70 -14.94 5.33 20.21
C GLN A 70 -14.61 4.01 19.55
N THR A 71 -15.37 3.61 18.52
CA THR A 71 -15.10 2.39 17.76
C THR A 71 -13.75 2.48 17.05
N ARG A 72 -13.40 3.64 16.45
CA ARG A 72 -12.08 3.83 15.86
C ARG A 72 -10.95 3.68 16.87
N ALA A 73 -11.10 4.30 18.03
CA ALA A 73 -10.10 4.20 19.10
C ALA A 73 -9.95 2.75 19.58
N ASN A 74 -11.04 2.05 19.80
CA ASN A 74 -11.01 0.65 20.23
C ASN A 74 -10.35 -0.26 19.18
N ASN A 75 -10.69 -0.09 17.90
CA ASN A 75 -10.11 -0.89 16.83
C ASN A 75 -8.61 -0.62 16.65
N GLN A 76 -8.19 0.63 16.82
CA GLN A 76 -6.78 0.99 16.83
C GLN A 76 -6.04 0.36 18.01
N ASP A 77 -6.60 0.41 19.21
CA ASP A 77 -6.02 -0.18 20.42
C ASP A 77 -5.93 -1.70 20.29
N ASP A 78 -6.95 -2.36 19.74
CA ASP A 78 -6.93 -3.81 19.50
C ASP A 78 -5.83 -4.22 18.53
N PHE A 79 -5.55 -3.40 17.51
CA PHE A 79 -4.44 -3.62 16.59
C PHE A 79 -3.08 -3.40 17.27
N LEU A 80 -2.92 -2.32 18.03
CA LEU A 80 -1.68 -2.02 18.75
C LEU A 80 -1.37 -3.04 19.85
N MET A 81 -2.40 -3.56 20.52
CA MET A 81 -2.28 -4.57 21.58
C MET A 81 -2.29 -6.01 21.05
N GLU A 82 -2.18 -6.21 19.75
CA GLU A 82 -2.08 -7.52 19.09
C GLU A 82 -3.30 -8.43 19.33
N ARG A 83 -4.47 -7.86 19.65
CA ARG A 83 -5.73 -8.61 19.75
C ARG A 83 -6.27 -8.97 18.38
N VAL A 84 -5.88 -8.22 17.36
CA VAL A 84 -6.13 -8.51 15.94
C VAL A 84 -4.83 -8.42 15.15
N ASP A 85 -4.74 -9.17 14.06
CA ASP A 85 -3.55 -9.23 13.22
C ASP A 85 -3.57 -8.15 12.12
N VAL A 86 -4.76 -7.79 11.64
CA VAL A 86 -4.95 -6.95 10.46
C VAL A 86 -5.88 -5.80 10.75
N ILE A 87 -5.51 -4.61 10.28
CA ILE A 87 -6.44 -3.50 10.16
C ILE A 87 -6.68 -3.19 8.68
N VAL A 88 -7.94 -3.10 8.29
CA VAL A 88 -8.36 -2.69 6.95
C VAL A 88 -8.87 -1.27 7.03
N ALA A 89 -8.26 -0.36 6.29
CA ALA A 89 -8.48 1.07 6.49
C ALA A 89 -8.52 1.87 5.19
N THR A 90 -9.13 3.05 5.27
CA THR A 90 -8.86 4.15 4.34
C THR A 90 -7.60 4.90 4.78
N ILE A 91 -7.17 5.89 3.99
CA ILE A 91 -6.02 6.77 4.32
C ILE A 91 -6.17 7.52 5.66
N ALA A 92 -7.38 7.51 6.24
CA ALA A 92 -7.62 8.07 7.58
C ALA A 92 -6.84 7.34 8.69
N PHE A 93 -6.43 6.10 8.45
CA PHE A 93 -5.57 5.34 9.36
C PHE A 93 -4.12 5.66 9.09
N GLY A 94 -3.47 6.28 10.03
CA GLY A 94 -2.05 6.47 9.86
C GLY A 94 -1.41 7.59 10.65
N MET A 95 -2.07 8.70 10.90
CA MET A 95 -1.47 9.76 11.74
C MET A 95 -1.42 9.29 13.19
N GLY A 96 -0.19 9.22 13.75
CA GLY A 96 0.03 8.86 15.15
C GLY A 96 0.05 7.37 15.45
N ILE A 97 -0.02 6.49 14.45
CA ILE A 97 0.09 5.05 14.68
C ILE A 97 1.56 4.63 14.59
N ASP A 98 2.09 4.24 15.73
CA ASP A 98 3.45 3.74 15.87
C ASP A 98 3.44 2.29 16.36
N LYS A 99 3.26 1.36 15.41
CA LYS A 99 3.44 -0.08 15.64
C LYS A 99 4.69 -0.50 14.88
N PRO A 100 5.80 -0.82 15.59
CA PRO A 100 7.10 -1.03 14.94
C PRO A 100 7.20 -2.32 14.14
N ASP A 101 6.42 -3.34 14.47
CA ASP A 101 6.49 -4.70 13.96
C ASP A 101 5.42 -5.04 12.91
N VAL A 102 4.95 -4.07 12.16
CA VAL A 102 4.08 -4.30 10.99
C VAL A 102 4.89 -5.01 9.92
N ARG A 103 4.45 -6.22 9.53
CA ARG A 103 5.20 -7.07 8.59
C ARG A 103 4.75 -6.91 7.15
N TYR A 104 3.56 -6.38 6.91
CA TYR A 104 3.10 -6.08 5.56
C TYR A 104 2.14 -4.90 5.50
N VAL A 105 2.21 -4.18 4.40
CA VAL A 105 1.24 -3.14 4.02
C VAL A 105 0.72 -3.50 2.64
N ILE A 106 -0.58 -3.70 2.52
CA ILE A 106 -1.25 -4.04 1.27
C ILE A 106 -2.09 -2.86 0.81
N HIS A 107 -1.92 -2.46 -0.45
CA HIS A 107 -2.83 -1.55 -1.13
C HIS A 107 -3.77 -2.36 -2.02
N TYR A 108 -5.05 -2.46 -1.60
CA TYR A 108 -6.10 -3.06 -2.41
C TYR A 108 -6.38 -2.22 -3.67
N ASP A 109 -6.33 -0.92 -3.51
CA ASP A 109 -6.40 0.08 -4.58
C ASP A 109 -5.07 0.83 -4.67
N ILE A 110 -4.68 1.22 -5.89
CA ILE A 110 -3.49 2.03 -6.09
C ILE A 110 -3.62 3.38 -5.36
N PRO A 111 -2.59 3.86 -4.66
CA PRO A 111 -2.64 5.16 -4.00
C PRO A 111 -2.66 6.32 -5.00
N LYS A 112 -3.12 7.48 -4.55
CA LYS A 112 -3.28 8.69 -5.39
C LYS A 112 -1.95 9.36 -5.77
N SER A 113 -0.90 9.11 -4.99
CA SER A 113 0.42 9.70 -5.17
C SER A 113 1.51 8.79 -4.64
N LEU A 114 2.74 8.98 -5.11
CA LEU A 114 3.92 8.26 -4.61
C LEU A 114 4.32 8.72 -3.20
N GLU A 115 4.03 9.97 -2.82
CA GLU A 115 4.22 10.45 -1.46
C GLU A 115 3.33 9.70 -0.48
N GLY A 116 2.04 9.56 -0.80
CA GLY A 116 1.10 8.77 0.00
C GLY A 116 1.53 7.32 0.07
N TYR A 117 1.92 6.73 -1.05
CA TYR A 117 2.44 5.37 -1.13
C TYR A 117 3.66 5.17 -0.21
N TYR A 118 4.62 6.08 -0.26
CA TYR A 118 5.81 6.03 0.59
C TYR A 118 5.48 6.14 2.08
N GLN A 119 4.60 7.06 2.46
CA GLN A 119 4.16 7.22 3.85
C GLN A 119 3.43 5.99 4.37
N GLU A 120 2.57 5.39 3.56
CA GLU A 120 1.78 4.22 3.92
C GLU A 120 2.64 2.96 3.98
N THR A 121 3.48 2.71 2.99
CA THR A 121 4.43 1.57 2.99
C THR A 121 5.49 1.71 4.07
N GLY A 122 5.88 2.94 4.39
CA GLY A 122 6.84 3.25 5.44
C GLY A 122 6.41 2.85 6.85
N ARG A 123 5.14 2.41 7.03
CA ARG A 123 4.66 1.84 8.29
C ARG A 123 5.14 0.41 8.52
N ALA A 124 5.51 -0.30 7.48
CA ALA A 124 6.07 -1.64 7.59
C ALA A 124 7.52 -1.61 8.12
N GLY A 125 7.86 -2.58 8.95
CA GLY A 125 9.23 -2.83 9.36
C GLY A 125 9.96 -1.66 10.03
N ARG A 126 9.29 -0.85 10.84
CA ARG A 126 9.92 0.29 11.55
C ARG A 126 10.96 -0.15 12.58
N ASP A 127 10.85 -1.37 13.05
CA ASP A 127 11.83 -2.01 13.94
C ASP A 127 13.09 -2.51 13.22
N GLY A 128 13.19 -2.28 11.90
CA GLY A 128 14.30 -2.78 11.07
C GLY A 128 14.08 -4.21 10.56
N GLY A 129 13.04 -4.90 11.02
CA GLY A 129 12.65 -6.20 10.49
C GLY A 129 12.06 -6.13 9.09
N GLU A 130 11.91 -7.28 8.43
CA GLU A 130 11.37 -7.37 7.08
C GLU A 130 9.95 -6.83 7.00
N GLY A 131 9.65 -6.09 5.94
CA GLY A 131 8.33 -5.60 5.59
C GLY A 131 8.02 -5.87 4.12
N HIS A 132 6.81 -6.35 3.83
CA HIS A 132 6.34 -6.62 2.48
C HIS A 132 5.27 -5.60 2.08
N CYS A 133 5.52 -4.85 1.03
CA CYS A 133 4.62 -3.83 0.50
C CYS A 133 4.01 -4.33 -0.81
N LEU A 134 2.77 -4.81 -0.73
CA LEU A 134 2.03 -5.40 -1.85
C LEU A 134 0.95 -4.43 -2.34
N THR A 135 0.96 -4.09 -3.62
CA THR A 135 -0.05 -3.25 -4.25
C THR A 135 -0.74 -3.97 -5.39
N PHE A 136 -2.07 -3.93 -5.42
CA PHE A 136 -2.86 -4.38 -6.55
C PHE A 136 -3.14 -3.22 -7.49
N TYR A 137 -2.96 -3.47 -8.78
CA TYR A 137 -3.13 -2.46 -9.82
C TYR A 137 -4.09 -2.94 -10.92
N SER A 138 -5.03 -2.08 -11.28
CA SER A 138 -5.84 -2.22 -12.47
C SER A 138 -6.13 -0.85 -13.09
N TYR A 139 -6.29 -0.80 -14.39
CA TYR A 139 -6.68 0.44 -15.09
C TYR A 139 -8.05 0.97 -14.63
N LYS A 140 -8.94 0.09 -14.19
CA LYS A 140 -10.26 0.50 -13.62
C LYS A 140 -10.13 1.36 -12.37
N ASP A 141 -9.07 1.19 -11.59
CA ASP A 141 -8.82 2.01 -10.40
C ASP A 141 -8.45 3.44 -10.78
N ILE A 142 -7.72 3.61 -11.89
CA ILE A 142 -7.38 4.93 -12.43
C ILE A 142 -8.65 5.70 -12.77
N GLN A 143 -9.59 5.06 -13.47
CA GLN A 143 -10.88 5.68 -13.81
C GLN A 143 -11.69 6.08 -12.57
N LYS A 144 -11.64 5.29 -11.49
CA LYS A 144 -12.27 5.65 -10.22
C LYS A 144 -11.61 6.88 -9.59
N LEU A 145 -10.28 6.92 -9.56
CA LEU A 145 -9.53 8.05 -9.01
C LEU A 145 -9.77 9.34 -9.79
N GLU A 146 -9.84 9.25 -11.11
CA GLU A 146 -10.21 10.39 -11.97
C GLU A 146 -11.61 10.91 -11.67
N LYS A 147 -12.58 10.02 -11.45
CA LYS A 147 -13.94 10.42 -11.03
C LYS A 147 -13.97 11.14 -9.69
N PHE A 148 -13.14 10.74 -8.72
CA PHE A 148 -13.03 11.43 -7.43
C PHE A 148 -12.45 12.84 -7.54
N MET A 149 -11.75 13.16 -8.62
CA MET A 149 -11.23 14.51 -8.89
C MET A 149 -12.25 15.43 -9.57
N GLN A 150 -13.29 14.86 -10.18
CA GLN A 150 -14.37 15.64 -10.81
C GLN A 150 -15.09 16.51 -9.77
N GLY A 151 -15.36 17.76 -10.11
CA GLY A 151 -16.01 18.72 -9.22
C GLY A 151 -15.06 19.49 -8.30
N LYS A 152 -13.77 19.18 -8.31
CA LYS A 152 -12.75 20.00 -7.63
C LYS A 152 -12.32 21.20 -8.51
N PRO A 153 -11.68 22.23 -7.92
CA PRO A 153 -11.05 23.31 -8.69
C PRO A 153 -10.12 22.76 -9.77
N VAL A 154 -10.08 23.41 -10.94
CA VAL A 154 -9.31 22.93 -12.11
C VAL A 154 -7.83 22.71 -11.77
N ALA A 155 -7.21 23.62 -11.01
CA ALA A 155 -5.82 23.48 -10.58
C ALA A 155 -5.58 22.22 -9.73
N GLU A 156 -6.52 21.89 -8.84
CA GLU A 156 -6.42 20.65 -8.04
C GLU A 156 -6.59 19.40 -8.90
N GLN A 157 -7.46 19.45 -9.91
CA GLN A 157 -7.62 18.33 -10.85
C GLN A 157 -6.35 18.09 -11.66
N GLU A 158 -5.70 19.15 -12.14
CA GLU A 158 -4.45 19.05 -12.92
C GLU A 158 -3.31 18.48 -12.08
N ILE A 159 -3.11 18.97 -10.87
CA ILE A 159 -2.12 18.42 -9.93
C ILE A 159 -2.43 16.96 -9.61
N GLY A 160 -3.69 16.64 -9.31
CA GLY A 160 -4.11 15.28 -9.00
C GLY A 160 -3.87 14.30 -10.15
N LYS A 161 -4.09 14.73 -11.40
CA LYS A 161 -3.80 13.92 -12.60
C LYS A 161 -2.30 13.67 -12.78
N LEU A 162 -1.46 14.67 -12.57
CA LEU A 162 -0.01 14.52 -12.64
C LEU A 162 0.49 13.52 -11.61
N LEU A 163 0.09 13.65 -10.35
CA LEU A 163 0.45 12.74 -9.28
C LEU A 163 -0.01 11.30 -9.57
N LEU A 164 -1.21 11.15 -10.13
CA LEU A 164 -1.73 9.84 -10.53
C LEU A 164 -0.93 9.24 -11.68
N LEU A 165 -0.53 10.03 -12.68
CA LEU A 165 0.31 9.57 -13.79
C LEU A 165 1.67 9.07 -13.31
N GLU A 166 2.28 9.73 -12.34
CA GLU A 166 3.54 9.29 -11.72
C GLU A 166 3.36 7.95 -11.01
N THR A 167 2.25 7.77 -10.30
CA THR A 167 1.92 6.51 -9.62
C THR A 167 1.68 5.38 -10.62
N VAL A 168 0.98 5.66 -11.72
CA VAL A 168 0.76 4.71 -12.82
C VAL A 168 2.07 4.32 -13.48
N SER A 169 2.93 5.30 -13.79
CA SER A 169 4.25 5.04 -14.36
C SER A 169 5.10 4.14 -13.47
N TYR A 170 5.05 4.36 -12.16
CA TYR A 170 5.68 3.49 -11.18
C TYR A 170 5.10 2.06 -11.22
N ALA A 171 3.78 1.93 -11.25
CA ALA A 171 3.09 0.64 -11.24
C ALA A 171 3.38 -0.19 -12.50
N GLU A 172 3.40 0.44 -13.67
CA GLU A 172 3.60 -0.21 -14.97
C GLU A 172 5.06 -0.42 -15.34
N SER A 173 5.99 0.26 -14.67
CA SER A 173 7.42 0.18 -14.94
C SER A 173 7.98 -1.22 -14.72
N SER A 174 8.91 -1.62 -15.58
CA SER A 174 9.78 -2.79 -15.40
C SER A 174 11.09 -2.48 -14.67
N MET A 175 11.33 -1.21 -14.31
CA MET A 175 12.52 -0.79 -13.59
C MET A 175 12.46 -1.22 -12.12
N CYS A 176 13.62 -1.24 -11.47
CA CYS A 176 13.72 -1.48 -10.03
C CYS A 176 12.79 -0.53 -9.26
N ARG A 177 11.84 -1.10 -8.47
CA ARG A 177 10.87 -0.32 -7.67
C ARG A 177 11.55 0.64 -6.72
N ARG A 178 12.57 0.18 -6.03
CA ARG A 178 13.36 0.98 -5.08
C ARG A 178 14.03 2.15 -5.78
N LYS A 179 14.72 1.90 -6.87
CA LYS A 179 15.38 2.94 -7.65
C LYS A 179 14.40 4.02 -8.12
N THR A 180 13.28 3.61 -8.68
CA THR A 180 12.25 4.53 -9.16
C THR A 180 11.69 5.39 -8.02
N LEU A 181 11.40 4.78 -6.86
CA LEU A 181 10.87 5.49 -5.71
C LEU A 181 11.88 6.48 -5.11
N LEU A 182 13.15 6.08 -4.96
CA LEU A 182 14.21 6.94 -4.44
C LEU A 182 14.49 8.12 -5.38
N HIS A 183 14.54 7.88 -6.69
CA HIS A 183 14.65 8.93 -7.70
C HIS A 183 13.52 9.95 -7.63
N TYR A 184 12.32 9.50 -7.39
CA TYR A 184 11.17 10.40 -7.21
C TYR A 184 11.37 11.38 -6.05
N PHE A 185 12.02 10.95 -4.96
CA PHE A 185 12.36 11.79 -3.81
C PHE A 185 13.72 12.51 -3.94
N GLY A 186 14.36 12.44 -5.11
CA GLY A 186 15.63 13.12 -5.38
C GLY A 186 16.85 12.45 -4.76
N GLU A 187 16.73 11.15 -4.37
CA GLU A 187 17.87 10.36 -3.94
C GLU A 187 18.46 9.56 -5.10
N GLU A 188 19.76 9.61 -5.25
CA GLU A 188 20.48 8.76 -6.19
C GLU A 188 20.61 7.33 -5.61
N TYR A 189 20.32 6.35 -6.46
CA TYR A 189 20.51 4.94 -6.12
C TYR A 189 21.37 4.29 -7.22
N GLY A 190 22.61 4.00 -6.88
CA GLY A 190 23.63 3.54 -7.85
C GLY A 190 23.42 2.12 -8.37
N GLU A 191 22.67 1.29 -7.63
CA GLU A 191 22.41 -0.09 -8.02
C GLU A 191 21.34 -0.17 -9.10
N SER A 192 21.57 -1.01 -10.13
CA SER A 192 20.57 -1.31 -11.15
C SER A 192 19.54 -2.34 -10.68
N ASN A 193 19.91 -3.16 -9.69
CA ASN A 193 19.13 -4.23 -9.12
C ASN A 193 19.23 -4.18 -7.59
N CYS A 194 18.11 -3.98 -6.90
CA CYS A 194 18.11 -3.93 -5.44
C CYS A 194 18.02 -5.32 -4.78
N GLY A 195 17.77 -6.38 -5.53
CA GLY A 195 17.55 -7.73 -5.01
C GLY A 195 16.32 -7.89 -4.12
N CYS A 196 15.53 -6.83 -3.94
CA CYS A 196 14.46 -6.75 -2.95
C CYS A 196 13.21 -6.01 -3.48
N CYS A 197 12.82 -6.32 -4.72
CA CYS A 197 11.54 -5.94 -5.31
C CYS A 197 11.14 -6.93 -6.40
N ASP A 198 9.86 -6.93 -6.78
CA ASP A 198 9.32 -7.85 -7.78
C ASP A 198 10.05 -7.79 -9.12
N ASN A 199 10.34 -6.58 -9.61
CA ASN A 199 11.02 -6.37 -10.89
C ASN A 199 12.49 -6.83 -10.88
N CYS A 200 13.14 -6.84 -9.73
CA CYS A 200 14.53 -7.29 -9.60
C CYS A 200 14.64 -8.80 -9.41
N VAL A 201 13.73 -9.42 -8.63
CA VAL A 201 13.77 -10.88 -8.38
C VAL A 201 13.09 -11.68 -9.50
N ASN A 202 12.10 -11.09 -10.19
CA ASN A 202 11.40 -11.68 -11.33
C ASN A 202 11.34 -10.68 -12.49
N PRO A 203 12.47 -10.41 -13.16
CA PRO A 203 12.51 -9.45 -14.25
C PRO A 203 11.56 -9.86 -15.38
N LYS A 204 10.71 -8.94 -15.79
CA LYS A 204 9.84 -9.15 -16.95
C LYS A 204 10.69 -9.22 -18.22
N PRO A 205 10.37 -10.11 -19.18
CA PRO A 205 11.07 -10.16 -20.43
C PRO A 205 10.97 -8.81 -21.13
N LYS A 206 12.10 -8.27 -21.57
CA LYS A 206 12.11 -7.06 -22.40
C LYS A 206 11.48 -7.42 -23.74
N VAL A 207 10.37 -6.79 -24.07
CA VAL A 207 9.81 -6.85 -25.41
C VAL A 207 10.55 -5.79 -26.22
N ASP A 208 11.42 -6.23 -27.13
CA ASP A 208 12.01 -5.32 -28.11
C ASP A 208 10.87 -4.80 -28.99
N ALA A 209 10.55 -3.53 -28.82
CA ALA A 209 9.68 -2.84 -29.76
C ALA A 209 10.46 -2.68 -31.10
N LYS A 210 10.15 -3.54 -32.06
CA LYS A 210 10.57 -3.36 -33.45
C LYS A 210 9.66 -2.36 -34.13
#